data_3a45f5de1a65d5bdbd6fd63e6f0d20ee
#
_entry.id   3a45f5de1a65d5bdbd6fd63e6f0d20ee
#
_cell.length_a   1.000
_cell.length_b   1.000
_cell.length_c   1.000
_cell.angle_alpha   90.00
_cell.angle_beta   90.00
_cell.angle_gamma   90.00
#
_symmetry.space_group_name_H-M   'P 1'
#
loop_
_entity.id
_entity.type
_entity.pdbx_description
1 polymer ?
#
loop_
_entity_poly.entity_id
_entity_poly.type
_entity_poly.pdbx_seq_one_letter_code
_entity_poly.pdbx_strand_id
1 'polypeptide(L)'
;MLFRSNMLTAQDDFIGHQLPTTFDQVDNSDPAWMERLWYTGHPAPLGDVIFDIGLGYHPNRNVMDAFAGVAVPGRQWNFRASRQLRPDPLTTTVGPLSIAVVEGLRKHRLVLAPNDSGICFELEFQGTMNPHEEKAHLRRRDGRVTENMARGQQFGRYSGWLEFDGRRMDVNTDTWLGQRDHSWGVRAEMRTDETSPPLTFYPPFFYCWTTAQFKNRGLHIFFKERAPGDKIYLSGEEVFTLGSRVSGRNQLIDVQHAAQWHDDPYGQSMASAEFDLRFADGNVRKVSVRVLPTKYYLKGGLYGGLDGWFHGDAKGKLFTAHDSWDLNDPATRARTRTLADQVIEVRDGNEVGYGIIEYGVGKGYAQYPAVQVHPPI
;
A
#
# COMPACT_ATOMS: atom_id res chain seq x y z
N MET A 1 16.01 29.26 -23.42
CA MET A 1 15.44 27.96 -23.05
C MET A 1 16.13 26.93 -23.94
N LEU A 2 17.11 26.20 -23.41
CA LEU A 2 17.76 25.12 -24.15
C LEU A 2 16.77 23.94 -24.19
N PHE A 3 16.16 23.71 -25.33
CA PHE A 3 15.43 22.49 -25.57
C PHE A 3 16.45 21.34 -25.51
N ARG A 4 16.30 20.42 -24.57
CA ARG A 4 17.01 19.16 -24.64
C ARG A 4 16.53 18.44 -25.89
N SER A 5 17.38 18.30 -26.86
CA SER A 5 17.07 17.59 -28.11
C SER A 5 17.13 16.06 -27.95
N ASN A 6 17.52 15.58 -26.77
CA ASN A 6 17.69 14.15 -26.53
C ASN A 6 17.04 13.76 -25.19
N MET A 7 16.05 12.89 -25.25
CA MET A 7 15.29 12.33 -24.14
C MET A 7 15.74 10.90 -23.80
N LEU A 8 16.86 10.43 -24.37
CA LEU A 8 17.39 9.10 -24.07
C LEU A 8 17.84 9.00 -22.60
N THR A 9 17.47 7.91 -21.97
CA THR A 9 17.92 7.51 -20.64
C THR A 9 18.85 6.29 -20.74
N ALA A 10 19.55 5.93 -19.69
CA ALA A 10 20.36 4.72 -19.64
C ALA A 10 19.52 3.44 -19.86
N GLN A 11 18.23 3.49 -19.55
CA GLN A 11 17.32 2.36 -19.73
C GLN A 11 17.02 2.10 -21.21
N ASP A 12 17.12 3.11 -22.09
CA ASP A 12 16.90 2.96 -23.51
C ASP A 12 17.98 2.12 -24.22
N ASP A 13 19.09 1.81 -23.55
CA ASP A 13 20.09 0.84 -24.00
C ASP A 13 19.64 -0.62 -23.86
N PHE A 14 18.59 -0.88 -23.08
CA PHE A 14 18.10 -2.22 -22.84
C PHE A 14 16.88 -2.52 -23.71
N ILE A 15 16.69 -3.78 -24.06
CA ILE A 15 15.46 -4.22 -24.73
C ILE A 15 14.29 -4.18 -23.72
N GLY A 16 13.08 -3.86 -24.20
CA GLY A 16 11.89 -3.85 -23.34
C GLY A 16 10.96 -2.66 -23.58
N HIS A 17 11.25 -1.82 -24.58
CA HIS A 17 10.34 -0.75 -24.97
C HIS A 17 8.97 -1.31 -25.34
N GLN A 18 7.92 -0.78 -24.71
CA GLN A 18 6.53 -1.15 -24.98
C GLN A 18 5.84 -0.18 -25.94
N LEU A 19 6.39 1.02 -26.09
CA LEU A 19 5.89 2.09 -26.92
C LEU A 19 7.02 2.66 -27.79
N PRO A 20 6.72 3.32 -28.91
CA PRO A 20 7.73 3.99 -29.75
C PRO A 20 8.18 5.33 -29.14
N THR A 21 8.51 5.32 -27.85
CA THR A 21 8.98 6.48 -27.07
C THR A 21 10.15 6.06 -26.18
N THR A 22 10.91 7.03 -25.66
CA THR A 22 11.96 6.78 -24.68
C THR A 22 11.37 6.50 -23.28
N PHE A 23 12.14 5.88 -22.39
CA PHE A 23 11.73 5.63 -20.99
C PHE A 23 11.56 6.91 -20.14
N ASP A 24 11.92 8.08 -20.65
CA ASP A 24 11.59 9.36 -19.99
C ASP A 24 10.10 9.73 -20.14
N GLN A 25 9.35 9.04 -20.98
CA GLN A 25 7.95 9.31 -21.28
C GLN A 25 7.08 8.09 -20.97
N VAL A 26 5.84 8.38 -20.59
CA VAL A 26 4.80 7.38 -20.37
C VAL A 26 3.75 7.43 -21.48
N ASP A 27 2.88 6.45 -21.57
CA ASP A 27 1.90 6.25 -22.63
C ASP A 27 0.84 7.36 -22.76
N ASN A 28 0.63 8.15 -21.71
CA ASN A 28 -0.34 9.24 -21.72
C ASN A 28 0.14 10.44 -20.90
N SER A 29 -0.56 11.56 -21.01
CA SER A 29 -0.20 12.83 -20.35
C SER A 29 -1.07 13.14 -19.11
N ASP A 30 -1.86 12.19 -18.63
CA ASP A 30 -2.71 12.42 -17.45
C ASP A 30 -1.84 12.73 -16.23
N PRO A 31 -2.05 13.85 -15.54
CA PRO A 31 -1.30 14.18 -14.32
C PRO A 31 -1.45 13.17 -13.18
N ALA A 32 -2.52 12.37 -13.20
CA ALA A 32 -2.75 11.30 -12.23
C ALA A 32 -2.03 9.99 -12.58
N TRP A 33 -1.31 9.94 -13.72
CA TRP A 33 -0.45 8.80 -14.04
C TRP A 33 0.73 8.79 -13.06
N MET A 34 0.91 7.65 -12.41
CA MET A 34 1.97 7.42 -11.43
C MET A 34 2.44 5.97 -11.45
N GLU A 35 3.65 5.76 -10.99
CA GLU A 35 4.17 4.45 -10.64
C GLU A 35 4.59 4.47 -9.16
N ARG A 36 4.27 3.42 -8.41
CA ARG A 36 4.53 3.36 -6.98
C ARG A 36 5.10 2.02 -6.56
N LEU A 37 6.15 2.09 -5.78
CA LEU A 37 6.67 0.99 -4.97
C LEU A 37 6.18 1.20 -3.53
N TRP A 38 5.62 0.16 -2.94
CA TRP A 38 5.21 0.16 -1.55
C TRP A 38 5.66 -1.12 -0.84
N TYR A 39 6.07 -0.98 0.40
CA TYR A 39 6.60 -2.03 1.26
C TYR A 39 6.07 -1.86 2.66
N THR A 40 5.66 -2.96 3.29
CA THR A 40 5.35 -2.99 4.72
C THR A 40 5.93 -4.23 5.36
N GLY A 41 6.21 -4.15 6.66
CA GLY A 41 6.75 -5.27 7.41
C GLY A 41 6.46 -5.16 8.90
N HIS A 42 6.31 -6.33 9.51
CA HIS A 42 6.04 -6.47 10.94
C HIS A 42 6.62 -7.78 11.49
N PRO A 43 7.00 -7.85 12.78
CA PRO A 43 7.40 -9.10 13.39
C PRO A 43 6.18 -9.99 13.66
N ALA A 44 6.34 -11.31 13.48
CA ALA A 44 5.34 -12.32 13.82
C ALA A 44 5.94 -13.30 14.87
N PRO A 45 5.16 -13.72 15.87
CA PRO A 45 3.72 -13.47 16.08
C PRO A 45 3.39 -12.19 16.81
N LEU A 46 4.36 -11.38 17.25
CA LEU A 46 4.13 -10.24 18.14
C LEU A 46 3.29 -9.14 17.48
N GLY A 47 3.65 -8.73 16.27
CA GLY A 47 2.94 -7.67 15.55
C GLY A 47 2.87 -6.34 16.31
N ASP A 48 3.88 -6.05 17.13
CA ASP A 48 3.95 -4.89 18.01
C ASP A 48 4.62 -3.66 17.37
N VAL A 49 5.18 -3.84 16.19
CA VAL A 49 5.74 -2.80 15.33
C VAL A 49 5.27 -3.03 13.90
N ILE A 50 5.02 -1.98 13.16
CA ILE A 50 4.85 -2.01 11.70
C ILE A 50 5.65 -0.87 11.10
N PHE A 51 6.27 -1.10 9.95
CA PHE A 51 6.78 -0.03 9.10
C PHE A 51 6.09 -0.03 7.75
N ASP A 52 5.97 1.17 7.17
CA ASP A 52 5.50 1.41 5.81
C ASP A 52 6.48 2.31 5.08
N ILE A 53 6.85 1.92 3.86
CA ILE A 53 7.81 2.61 3.02
C ILE A 53 7.24 2.69 1.61
N GLY A 54 7.27 3.86 1.01
CA GLY A 54 6.81 4.04 -0.37
C GLY A 54 7.65 5.01 -1.17
N LEU A 55 7.64 4.82 -2.49
CA LEU A 55 8.24 5.73 -3.46
C LEU A 55 7.28 5.88 -4.64
N GLY A 56 6.96 7.11 -4.99
CA GLY A 56 6.08 7.47 -6.10
C GLY A 56 6.84 8.20 -7.21
N TYR A 57 6.69 7.71 -8.43
CA TYR A 57 7.20 8.30 -9.65
C TYR A 57 6.04 8.97 -10.40
N HIS A 58 6.10 10.31 -10.57
CA HIS A 58 5.07 11.12 -11.19
C HIS A 58 5.64 11.86 -12.43
N PRO A 59 5.82 11.18 -13.56
CA PRO A 59 6.55 11.73 -14.71
C PRO A 59 5.87 12.94 -15.33
N ASN A 60 4.54 12.97 -15.39
CA ASN A 60 3.76 14.06 -15.95
C ASN A 60 3.69 15.30 -15.05
N ARG A 61 4.10 15.18 -13.78
CA ARG A 61 4.26 16.28 -12.82
C ARG A 61 5.72 16.66 -12.59
N ASN A 62 6.65 15.89 -13.14
CA ASN A 62 8.09 16.05 -12.93
C ASN A 62 8.49 15.93 -11.44
N VAL A 63 7.88 14.99 -10.72
CA VAL A 63 8.08 14.76 -9.29
C VAL A 63 8.38 13.30 -9.02
N MET A 64 9.27 13.06 -8.06
CA MET A 64 9.39 11.80 -7.35
C MET A 64 9.22 12.08 -5.85
N ASP A 65 8.30 11.40 -5.21
CA ASP A 65 8.10 11.49 -3.76
C ASP A 65 8.39 10.17 -3.06
N ALA A 66 8.58 10.22 -1.77
CA ALA A 66 8.83 9.05 -0.97
C ALA A 66 8.42 9.28 0.49
N PHE A 67 8.10 8.20 1.16
CA PHE A 67 7.82 8.23 2.59
C PHE A 67 8.37 6.98 3.28
N ALA A 68 8.60 7.11 4.56
CA ALA A 68 8.86 6.01 5.47
C ALA A 68 8.18 6.32 6.80
N GLY A 69 7.59 5.32 7.41
CA GLY A 69 6.98 5.46 8.71
C GLY A 69 7.10 4.20 9.54
N VAL A 70 7.03 4.37 10.85
CA VAL A 70 7.02 3.31 11.83
C VAL A 70 5.90 3.56 12.81
N ALA A 71 5.15 2.54 13.16
CA ALA A 71 4.14 2.63 14.20
C ALA A 71 4.25 1.49 15.21
N VAL A 72 3.91 1.83 16.45
CA VAL A 72 3.66 0.91 17.54
C VAL A 72 2.27 1.20 18.13
N PRO A 73 1.70 0.39 18.99
CA PRO A 73 0.42 0.71 19.64
C PRO A 73 0.43 2.12 20.24
N GLY A 74 -0.46 2.98 19.72
CA GLY A 74 -0.66 4.35 20.20
C GLY A 74 0.32 5.40 19.70
N ARG A 75 1.34 5.07 18.91
CA ARG A 75 2.30 6.06 18.39
C ARG A 75 2.74 5.75 16.95
N GLN A 76 3.03 6.82 16.21
CA GLN A 76 3.51 6.74 14.83
C GLN A 76 4.55 7.82 14.56
N TRP A 77 5.63 7.47 13.86
CA TRP A 77 6.67 8.38 13.36
C TRP A 77 6.66 8.35 11.84
N ASN A 78 6.87 9.51 11.22
CA ASN A 78 6.76 9.69 9.78
C ASN A 78 7.93 10.49 9.24
N PHE A 79 8.44 10.05 8.10
CA PHE A 79 9.34 10.77 7.21
C PHE A 79 8.70 10.88 5.84
N ARG A 80 8.82 12.03 5.19
CA ARG A 80 8.32 12.30 3.84
C ARG A 80 9.33 13.12 3.08
N ALA A 81 9.45 12.84 1.78
CA ALA A 81 10.34 13.58 0.90
C ALA A 81 9.71 13.76 -0.48
N SER A 82 10.08 14.83 -1.16
CA SER A 82 9.71 15.10 -2.55
C SER A 82 10.90 15.74 -3.26
N ARG A 83 11.19 15.31 -4.48
CA ARG A 83 12.20 15.94 -5.34
C ARG A 83 11.69 16.18 -6.75
N GLN A 84 12.34 17.11 -7.43
CA GLN A 84 12.21 17.21 -8.87
C GLN A 84 12.71 15.92 -9.53
N LEU A 85 11.92 15.36 -10.45
CA LEU A 85 12.23 14.08 -11.10
C LEU A 85 13.43 14.21 -12.04
N ARG A 86 13.36 15.15 -12.99
CA ARG A 86 14.43 15.34 -13.98
C ARG A 86 15.54 16.23 -13.42
N PRO A 87 16.83 16.00 -13.76
CA PRO A 87 17.31 15.24 -14.92
C PRO A 87 17.48 13.72 -14.69
N ASP A 88 17.25 13.19 -13.49
CA ASP A 88 17.54 11.79 -13.14
C ASP A 88 16.25 11.01 -12.83
N PRO A 89 15.41 10.72 -13.88
CA PRO A 89 14.08 10.16 -13.67
C PRO A 89 14.10 8.73 -13.14
N LEU A 90 15.14 7.95 -13.41
CA LEU A 90 15.22 6.54 -13.04
C LEU A 90 15.97 6.28 -11.73
N THR A 91 16.55 7.31 -11.11
CA THR A 91 17.20 7.17 -9.81
C THR A 91 16.15 7.13 -8.70
N THR A 92 15.97 5.98 -8.09
CA THR A 92 14.97 5.72 -7.04
C THR A 92 15.46 6.16 -5.64
N THR A 93 15.91 7.41 -5.57
CA THR A 93 16.40 8.06 -4.33
C THR A 93 15.75 9.42 -4.18
N VAL A 94 15.19 9.70 -3.00
CA VAL A 94 14.58 10.99 -2.65
C VAL A 94 15.14 11.44 -1.29
N GLY A 95 16.11 12.35 -1.32
CA GLY A 95 16.84 12.74 -0.13
C GLY A 95 17.55 11.56 0.53
N PRO A 96 17.35 11.30 1.83
CA PRO A 96 17.98 10.18 2.54
C PRO A 96 17.34 8.81 2.26
N LEU A 97 16.16 8.75 1.62
CA LEU A 97 15.48 7.49 1.31
C LEU A 97 15.87 6.98 -0.08
N SER A 98 16.27 5.72 -0.16
CA SER A 98 16.51 5.02 -1.42
C SER A 98 15.90 3.63 -1.42
N ILE A 99 15.40 3.22 -2.60
CA ILE A 99 14.87 1.89 -2.85
C ILE A 99 15.57 1.35 -4.10
N ALA A 100 16.30 0.24 -3.96
CA ALA A 100 16.98 -0.40 -5.08
C ALA A 100 16.39 -1.79 -5.33
N VAL A 101 15.97 -2.05 -6.56
CA VAL A 101 15.65 -3.40 -7.02
C VAL A 101 16.98 -4.08 -7.37
N VAL A 102 17.44 -4.96 -6.49
CA VAL A 102 18.71 -5.70 -6.67
C VAL A 102 18.52 -6.86 -7.64
N GLU A 103 17.40 -7.57 -7.49
CA GLU A 103 16.96 -8.65 -8.36
C GLU A 103 15.44 -8.60 -8.47
N GLY A 104 14.94 -8.48 -9.71
CA GLY A 104 13.50 -8.36 -9.98
C GLY A 104 12.70 -9.51 -9.40
N LEU A 105 11.61 -9.23 -8.70
CA LEU A 105 10.75 -10.19 -7.99
C LEU A 105 11.46 -11.04 -6.92
N ARG A 106 12.68 -10.68 -6.52
CA ARG A 106 13.48 -11.47 -5.57
C ARG A 106 14.03 -10.65 -4.42
N LYS A 107 14.78 -9.58 -4.74
CA LYS A 107 15.58 -8.88 -3.75
C LYS A 107 15.53 -7.37 -3.96
N HIS A 108 15.17 -6.65 -2.90
CA HIS A 108 15.15 -5.18 -2.89
C HIS A 108 15.90 -4.68 -1.66
N ARG A 109 16.63 -3.60 -1.81
CA ARG A 109 17.32 -2.91 -0.71
C ARG A 109 16.63 -1.59 -0.43
N LEU A 110 16.27 -1.35 0.82
CA LEU A 110 15.58 -0.17 1.31
C LEU A 110 16.47 0.51 2.33
N VAL A 111 16.80 1.77 2.12
CA VAL A 111 17.68 2.52 3.03
C VAL A 111 17.06 3.87 3.32
N LEU A 112 16.91 4.20 4.59
CA LEU A 112 16.72 5.55 5.07
C LEU A 112 17.93 5.94 5.90
N ALA A 113 18.81 6.75 5.33
CA ALA A 113 20.00 7.24 6.00
C ALA A 113 19.63 8.14 7.21
N PRO A 114 20.52 8.36 8.18
CA PRO A 114 20.28 9.24 9.31
C PRO A 114 19.75 10.61 8.88
N ASN A 115 18.68 11.05 9.53
CA ASN A 115 17.93 12.27 9.24
C ASN A 115 17.21 12.77 10.49
N ASP A 116 16.50 13.90 10.39
CA ASP A 116 15.86 14.55 11.54
C ASP A 116 14.56 13.87 12.01
N SER A 117 14.04 12.86 11.33
CA SER A 117 12.78 12.20 11.70
C SER A 117 12.90 11.27 12.91
N GLY A 118 14.12 10.91 13.28
CA GLY A 118 14.37 9.87 14.28
C GLY A 118 14.13 8.45 13.77
N ILE A 119 13.86 8.28 12.46
CA ILE A 119 13.76 6.98 11.78
C ILE A 119 14.98 6.81 10.89
N CYS A 120 15.67 5.69 10.99
CA CYS A 120 16.65 5.26 9.98
C CYS A 120 16.66 3.72 9.89
N PHE A 121 17.04 3.21 8.74
CA PHE A 121 17.09 1.76 8.52
C PHE A 121 17.97 1.38 7.34
N GLU A 122 18.42 0.15 7.36
CA GLU A 122 18.88 -0.58 6.20
C GLU A 122 18.20 -1.94 6.22
N LEU A 123 17.29 -2.16 5.27
CA LEU A 123 16.47 -3.34 5.16
C LEU A 123 16.67 -3.99 3.79
N GLU A 124 16.70 -5.31 3.78
CA GLU A 124 16.62 -6.12 2.58
C GLU A 124 15.29 -6.87 2.57
N PHE A 125 14.47 -6.64 1.53
CA PHE A 125 13.29 -7.45 1.25
C PHE A 125 13.69 -8.62 0.38
N GLN A 126 13.32 -9.83 0.78
CA GLN A 126 13.47 -11.04 0.00
C GLN A 126 12.09 -11.63 -0.31
N GLY A 127 11.70 -11.64 -1.60
CA GLY A 127 10.48 -12.28 -2.08
C GLY A 127 10.56 -13.79 -1.86
N THR A 128 9.61 -14.35 -1.13
CA THR A 128 9.58 -15.79 -0.75
C THR A 128 8.48 -16.56 -1.45
N MET A 129 7.50 -15.86 -2.00
CA MET A 129 6.35 -16.46 -2.69
C MET A 129 6.22 -15.92 -4.11
N ASN A 130 5.47 -16.65 -4.95
CA ASN A 130 5.12 -16.18 -6.28
C ASN A 130 4.34 -14.85 -6.18
N PRO A 131 4.59 -13.89 -7.08
CA PRO A 131 3.83 -12.65 -7.08
C PRO A 131 2.38 -12.89 -7.51
N HIS A 132 1.48 -12.12 -6.95
CA HIS A 132 0.08 -12.01 -7.37
C HIS A 132 -0.09 -10.78 -8.25
N GLU A 133 -0.69 -10.95 -9.42
CA GLU A 133 -1.14 -9.86 -10.27
C GLU A 133 -2.60 -9.57 -9.96
N GLU A 134 -2.90 -8.39 -9.44
CA GLU A 134 -4.28 -7.98 -9.23
C GLU A 134 -5.03 -7.84 -10.55
N LYS A 135 -6.33 -8.12 -10.51
CA LYS A 135 -7.22 -7.80 -11.62
C LYS A 135 -7.11 -6.31 -11.96
N ALA A 136 -6.95 -6.00 -13.24
CA ALA A 136 -6.79 -4.62 -13.69
C ALA A 136 -7.92 -3.71 -13.17
N HIS A 137 -7.53 -2.54 -12.70
CA HIS A 137 -8.44 -1.51 -12.23
C HIS A 137 -8.77 -0.57 -13.40
N LEU A 138 -10.00 -0.60 -13.87
CA LEU A 138 -10.49 0.37 -14.85
C LEU A 138 -11.78 0.99 -14.34
N ARG A 139 -11.77 2.29 -14.11
CA ARG A 139 -12.94 3.06 -13.73
C ARG A 139 -13.13 4.24 -14.66
N ARG A 140 -14.36 4.47 -15.05
CA ARG A 140 -14.79 5.65 -15.80
C ARG A 140 -15.82 6.43 -14.99
N ARG A 141 -15.74 7.75 -15.08
CA ARG A 141 -16.71 8.68 -14.50
C ARG A 141 -16.92 9.81 -15.48
N ASP A 142 -18.18 10.08 -15.81
CA ASP A 142 -18.58 11.16 -16.72
C ASP A 142 -17.80 11.12 -18.06
N GLY A 143 -17.61 9.92 -18.62
CA GLY A 143 -16.86 9.68 -19.84
C GLY A 143 -15.32 9.68 -19.72
N ARG A 144 -14.77 10.13 -18.60
CA ARG A 144 -13.31 10.17 -18.35
C ARG A 144 -12.85 8.88 -17.65
N VAL A 145 -11.65 8.45 -17.99
CA VAL A 145 -10.94 7.41 -17.21
C VAL A 145 -10.40 8.08 -15.95
N THR A 146 -10.88 7.63 -14.80
CA THR A 146 -10.42 8.11 -13.49
C THR A 146 -9.48 7.13 -12.81
N GLU A 147 -9.47 5.88 -13.25
CA GLU A 147 -8.56 4.84 -12.78
C GLU A 147 -8.30 3.88 -13.93
N ASN A 148 -7.04 3.62 -14.25
CA ASN A 148 -6.59 2.60 -15.19
C ASN A 148 -5.21 2.16 -14.75
N MET A 149 -5.15 1.15 -13.90
CA MET A 149 -3.95 0.79 -13.15
C MET A 149 -3.76 -0.72 -13.11
N ALA A 150 -2.52 -1.15 -13.27
CA ALA A 150 -2.04 -2.48 -12.94
C ALA A 150 -1.33 -2.48 -11.58
N ARG A 151 -1.36 -3.63 -10.89
CA ARG A 151 -0.65 -3.84 -9.62
C ARG A 151 -0.20 -5.28 -9.48
N GLY A 152 1.08 -5.45 -9.13
CA GLY A 152 1.63 -6.71 -8.66
C GLY A 152 1.92 -6.66 -7.17
N GLN A 153 1.58 -7.73 -6.44
CA GLN A 153 1.86 -7.89 -5.01
C GLN A 153 2.77 -9.09 -4.78
N GLN A 154 3.55 -9.06 -3.73
CA GLN A 154 4.41 -10.18 -3.38
C GLN A 154 4.66 -10.25 -1.87
N PHE A 155 4.56 -11.46 -1.33
CA PHE A 155 5.03 -11.76 0.01
C PHE A 155 6.53 -12.00 0.06
N GLY A 156 7.12 -11.61 1.18
CA GLY A 156 8.55 -11.80 1.45
C GLY A 156 8.88 -11.73 2.91
N ARG A 157 10.17 -11.64 3.16
CA ARG A 157 10.76 -11.52 4.49
C ARG A 157 11.74 -10.37 4.49
N TYR A 158 11.98 -9.81 5.67
CA TYR A 158 12.97 -8.74 5.83
C TYR A 158 14.15 -9.18 6.67
N SER A 159 15.32 -8.63 6.32
CA SER A 159 16.53 -8.66 7.14
C SER A 159 17.19 -7.29 7.18
N GLY A 160 18.05 -7.07 8.17
CA GLY A 160 18.75 -5.81 8.37
C GLY A 160 18.48 -5.22 9.75
N TRP A 161 18.26 -3.93 9.80
CA TRP A 161 17.97 -3.22 11.05
C TRP A 161 17.07 -2.01 10.84
N LEU A 162 16.33 -1.65 11.88
CA LEU A 162 15.43 -0.51 11.96
C LEU A 162 15.71 0.25 13.26
N GLU A 163 15.82 1.57 13.18
CA GLU A 163 15.92 2.45 14.34
C GLU A 163 14.83 3.51 14.28
N PHE A 164 14.17 3.73 15.41
CA PHE A 164 13.18 4.79 15.60
C PHE A 164 13.09 5.16 17.08
N ASP A 165 12.81 6.42 17.38
CA ASP A 165 12.69 6.93 18.75
C ASP A 165 13.91 6.56 19.64
N GLY A 166 15.12 6.60 19.05
CA GLY A 166 16.38 6.24 19.73
C GLY A 166 16.54 4.75 20.04
N ARG A 167 15.66 3.88 19.53
CA ARG A 167 15.74 2.42 19.71
C ARG A 167 16.12 1.75 18.39
N ARG A 168 17.19 0.99 18.43
CA ARG A 168 17.59 0.12 17.32
C ARG A 168 17.16 -1.31 17.58
N MET A 169 16.62 -1.95 16.55
CA MET A 169 16.22 -3.35 16.54
C MET A 169 16.74 -4.07 15.33
N ASP A 170 17.12 -5.32 15.52
CA ASP A 170 17.49 -6.21 14.44
C ASP A 170 16.25 -6.76 13.75
N VAL A 171 16.30 -6.78 12.44
CA VAL A 171 15.27 -7.34 11.58
C VAL A 171 15.84 -8.61 10.96
N ASN A 172 15.17 -9.74 11.18
CA ASN A 172 15.63 -11.03 10.68
C ASN A 172 14.50 -11.79 9.96
N THR A 173 14.89 -12.59 8.98
CA THR A 173 13.96 -13.32 8.12
C THR A 173 13.12 -14.38 8.83
N ASP A 174 13.48 -14.80 10.04
CA ASP A 174 12.71 -15.81 10.77
C ASP A 174 11.44 -15.25 11.37
N THR A 175 11.48 -13.98 11.77
CA THR A 175 10.38 -13.32 12.48
C THR A 175 9.74 -12.17 11.71
N TRP A 176 10.44 -11.49 10.78
CA TRP A 176 9.89 -10.35 10.08
C TRP A 176 9.24 -10.75 8.76
N LEU A 177 7.92 -10.72 8.76
CA LEU A 177 7.08 -10.88 7.58
C LEU A 177 6.95 -9.55 6.83
N GLY A 178 6.77 -9.64 5.53
CA GLY A 178 6.53 -8.47 4.71
C GLY A 178 5.74 -8.76 3.46
N GLN A 179 5.16 -7.72 2.96
CA GLN A 179 4.56 -7.65 1.65
C GLN A 179 4.98 -6.37 0.95
N ARG A 180 4.91 -6.41 -0.34
CA ARG A 180 5.12 -5.24 -1.19
C ARG A 180 4.11 -5.21 -2.31
N ASP A 181 3.83 -4.01 -2.81
CA ASP A 181 3.20 -3.85 -4.12
C ASP A 181 4.07 -2.99 -5.05
N HIS A 182 3.79 -3.14 -6.33
CA HIS A 182 4.25 -2.29 -7.39
C HIS A 182 3.07 -2.02 -8.30
N SER A 183 2.68 -0.76 -8.42
CA SER A 183 1.52 -0.35 -9.21
C SER A 183 1.88 0.77 -10.16
N TRP A 184 1.26 0.80 -11.36
CA TRP A 184 1.48 1.83 -12.37
C TRP A 184 0.23 2.09 -13.19
N GLY A 185 0.10 3.32 -13.68
CA GLY A 185 -1.00 3.79 -14.50
C GLY A 185 -1.73 4.99 -13.91
N VAL A 186 -2.88 5.32 -14.47
CA VAL A 186 -3.74 6.40 -13.95
C VAL A 186 -4.44 5.94 -12.69
N ARG A 187 -4.20 6.64 -11.59
CA ARG A 187 -4.79 6.31 -10.28
C ARG A 187 -5.72 7.43 -9.83
N ALA A 188 -6.92 7.05 -9.38
CA ALA A 188 -7.82 7.99 -8.75
C ALA A 188 -7.12 8.68 -7.57
N GLU A 189 -6.96 9.97 -7.64
CA GLU A 189 -6.43 10.76 -6.55
C GLU A 189 -7.55 11.15 -5.59
N MET A 190 -7.22 11.16 -4.31
CA MET A 190 -8.09 11.74 -3.28
C MET A 190 -8.09 13.28 -3.32
N ARG A 191 -7.47 13.85 -4.35
CA ARG A 191 -7.45 15.28 -4.58
C ARG A 191 -8.72 15.69 -5.30
N THR A 192 -9.48 16.60 -4.72
CA THR A 192 -10.47 17.38 -5.47
C THR A 192 -9.71 18.41 -6.29
N ASP A 193 -9.48 18.15 -7.56
CA ASP A 193 -9.00 19.21 -8.44
C ASP A 193 -10.15 20.17 -8.78
N GLU A 194 -9.81 21.42 -9.13
CA GLU A 194 -10.78 22.45 -9.46
C GLU A 194 -11.59 22.14 -10.72
N THR A 195 -11.15 21.14 -11.51
CA THR A 195 -11.77 20.71 -12.77
C THR A 195 -12.78 19.59 -12.60
N SER A 196 -12.80 18.93 -11.44
CA SER A 196 -13.75 17.86 -11.11
C SER A 196 -14.74 18.38 -10.08
N PRO A 197 -16.04 18.48 -10.42
CA PRO A 197 -17.03 18.90 -9.43
C PRO A 197 -17.01 17.92 -8.25
N PRO A 198 -17.10 18.41 -7.01
CA PRO A 198 -17.12 17.56 -5.83
C PRO A 198 -18.27 16.56 -5.95
N LEU A 199 -18.04 15.33 -5.49
CA LEU A 199 -19.11 14.35 -5.37
C LEU A 199 -20.14 14.88 -4.38
N THR A 200 -21.35 15.14 -4.87
CA THR A 200 -22.49 15.55 -4.04
C THR A 200 -23.10 14.35 -3.30
N PHE A 201 -22.79 13.15 -3.76
CA PHE A 201 -23.28 11.91 -3.17
C PHE A 201 -22.18 10.83 -3.23
N TYR A 202 -21.89 10.25 -2.09
CA TYR A 202 -21.03 9.08 -1.97
C TYR A 202 -21.93 7.86 -1.75
N PRO A 203 -21.98 6.91 -2.69
CA PRO A 203 -22.78 5.71 -2.50
C PRO A 203 -22.25 4.90 -1.31
N PRO A 204 -23.09 4.11 -0.65
CA PRO A 204 -22.63 3.13 0.32
C PRO A 204 -21.55 2.23 -0.30
N PHE A 205 -20.54 1.88 0.47
CA PHE A 205 -19.51 0.93 0.02
C PHE A 205 -18.89 0.19 1.21
N PHE A 206 -18.38 -0.97 0.91
CA PHE A 206 -17.37 -1.66 1.74
C PHE A 206 -16.16 -1.96 0.88
N TYR A 207 -15.00 -1.71 1.44
CA TYR A 207 -13.71 -1.96 0.83
C TYR A 207 -12.89 -2.78 1.81
N CYS A 208 -12.24 -3.84 1.33
CA CYS A 208 -11.31 -4.62 2.11
C CYS A 208 -10.16 -5.10 1.22
N TRP A 209 -8.96 -4.77 1.63
CA TRP A 209 -7.72 -5.28 1.08
C TRP A 209 -6.95 -5.93 2.22
N THR A 210 -6.63 -7.21 2.09
CA THR A 210 -5.93 -7.94 3.13
C THR A 210 -4.99 -8.97 2.56
N THR A 211 -3.90 -9.18 3.25
CA THR A 211 -2.87 -10.14 2.91
C THR A 211 -2.50 -10.96 4.15
N ALA A 212 -2.23 -12.24 3.97
CA ALA A 212 -1.77 -13.10 5.06
C ALA A 212 -0.71 -14.08 4.57
N GLN A 213 0.39 -14.20 5.31
CA GLN A 213 1.41 -15.21 5.10
C GLN A 213 1.25 -16.33 6.11
N PHE A 214 1.14 -17.56 5.60
CA PHE A 214 1.27 -18.81 6.34
C PHE A 214 2.66 -19.40 6.09
N LYS A 215 2.92 -20.57 6.66
CA LYS A 215 4.24 -21.20 6.56
C LYS A 215 4.70 -21.44 5.11
N ASN A 216 3.81 -21.95 4.25
CA ASN A 216 4.16 -22.37 2.88
C ASN A 216 3.29 -21.72 1.80
N ARG A 217 2.39 -20.82 2.16
CA ARG A 217 1.46 -20.14 1.27
C ARG A 217 1.13 -18.75 1.75
N GLY A 218 0.64 -17.93 0.83
CA GLY A 218 0.10 -16.61 1.10
C GLY A 218 -1.30 -16.47 0.52
N LEU A 219 -2.07 -15.58 1.10
CA LEU A 219 -3.44 -15.27 0.69
C LEU A 219 -3.56 -13.79 0.43
N HIS A 220 -3.94 -13.41 -0.79
CA HIS A 220 -4.32 -12.05 -1.17
C HIS A 220 -5.83 -11.98 -1.33
N ILE A 221 -6.47 -10.98 -0.74
CA ILE A 221 -7.90 -10.71 -0.85
C ILE A 221 -8.09 -9.22 -1.04
N PHE A 222 -8.73 -8.84 -2.14
CA PHE A 222 -9.14 -7.46 -2.39
C PHE A 222 -10.54 -7.44 -3.00
N PHE A 223 -11.48 -6.79 -2.34
CA PHE A 223 -12.81 -6.61 -2.89
C PHE A 223 -13.42 -5.26 -2.51
N LYS A 224 -14.34 -4.81 -3.34
CA LYS A 224 -15.17 -3.62 -3.12
C LYS A 224 -16.63 -3.99 -3.37
N GLU A 225 -17.53 -3.57 -2.49
CA GLU A 225 -18.98 -3.79 -2.59
C GLU A 225 -19.75 -2.47 -2.46
N ARG A 226 -20.87 -2.36 -3.18
CA ARG A 226 -21.86 -1.28 -2.99
C ARG A 226 -22.95 -1.65 -1.98
N ALA A 227 -23.26 -2.92 -1.94
CA ALA A 227 -24.19 -3.53 -0.99
C ALA A 227 -23.70 -4.95 -0.69
N PRO A 228 -24.17 -5.59 0.39
CA PRO A 228 -23.79 -6.96 0.71
C PRO A 228 -23.99 -7.90 -0.48
N GLY A 229 -22.91 -8.53 -0.95
CA GLY A 229 -22.89 -9.40 -2.12
C GLY A 229 -22.81 -8.70 -3.49
N ASP A 230 -23.02 -7.40 -3.59
CA ASP A 230 -22.89 -6.63 -4.85
C ASP A 230 -21.44 -6.15 -5.04
N LYS A 231 -20.57 -7.08 -5.44
CA LYS A 231 -19.17 -6.83 -5.66
C LYS A 231 -18.91 -6.10 -6.96
N ILE A 232 -18.36 -4.90 -6.86
CA ILE A 232 -17.91 -4.11 -8.02
C ILE A 232 -16.47 -4.39 -8.38
N TYR A 233 -15.72 -5.01 -7.49
CA TYR A 233 -14.36 -5.45 -7.71
C TYR A 233 -14.04 -6.65 -6.82
N LEU A 234 -13.36 -7.65 -7.37
CA LEU A 234 -12.81 -8.78 -6.65
C LEU A 234 -11.52 -9.22 -7.34
N SER A 235 -10.44 -9.23 -6.60
CA SER A 235 -9.16 -9.83 -6.95
C SER A 235 -8.60 -10.54 -5.73
N GLY A 236 -8.17 -11.75 -5.89
CA GLY A 236 -7.55 -12.51 -4.81
C GLY A 236 -7.02 -13.84 -5.30
N GLU A 237 -6.05 -14.35 -4.57
CA GLU A 237 -5.34 -15.55 -4.96
C GLU A 237 -4.65 -16.17 -3.75
N GLU A 238 -4.60 -17.49 -3.74
CA GLU A 238 -3.66 -18.23 -2.93
C GLU A 238 -2.37 -18.43 -3.71
N VAL A 239 -1.27 -17.96 -3.16
CA VAL A 239 0.08 -18.10 -3.74
C VAL A 239 0.95 -19.02 -2.89
N PHE A 240 1.95 -19.64 -3.49
CA PHE A 240 2.81 -20.61 -2.82
C PHE A 240 4.28 -20.15 -2.83
N THR A 241 5.06 -20.73 -1.92
CA THR A 241 6.51 -20.50 -1.82
C THR A 241 7.19 -20.71 -3.17
N LEU A 242 8.16 -19.90 -3.47
CA LEU A 242 8.99 -20.02 -4.68
C LEU A 242 9.64 -21.41 -4.74
N GLY A 243 9.54 -22.05 -5.91
CA GLY A 243 10.04 -23.42 -6.10
C GLY A 243 9.13 -24.51 -5.52
N SER A 244 7.96 -24.17 -5.00
CA SER A 244 6.96 -25.17 -4.62
C SER A 244 6.55 -26.01 -5.82
N ARG A 245 6.33 -27.31 -5.60
CA ARG A 245 5.77 -28.21 -6.62
C ARG A 245 4.27 -28.00 -6.86
N VAL A 246 3.62 -27.23 -6.01
CA VAL A 246 2.22 -26.82 -6.24
C VAL A 246 2.24 -25.81 -7.39
N SER A 247 1.95 -26.32 -8.58
CA SER A 247 1.77 -25.50 -9.75
C SER A 247 0.31 -25.08 -9.84
N GLY A 248 0.07 -23.81 -9.94
CA GLY A 248 -1.27 -23.29 -10.18
C GLY A 248 -1.60 -22.15 -9.22
N ARG A 249 -2.33 -21.20 -9.78
CA ARG A 249 -2.92 -20.08 -9.06
C ARG A 249 -4.31 -20.50 -8.64
N ASN A 250 -4.58 -20.50 -7.35
CA ASN A 250 -5.92 -20.75 -6.85
C ASN A 250 -6.64 -19.41 -6.67
N GLN A 251 -7.35 -18.98 -7.71
CA GLN A 251 -8.02 -17.69 -7.73
C GLN A 251 -9.23 -17.69 -6.82
N LEU A 252 -9.39 -16.58 -6.09
CA LEU A 252 -10.59 -16.28 -5.33
C LEU A 252 -11.70 -15.83 -6.29
N ILE A 253 -12.84 -16.52 -6.29
CA ILE A 253 -13.98 -16.22 -7.15
C ILE A 253 -15.15 -15.61 -6.41
N ASP A 254 -15.22 -15.77 -5.08
CA ASP A 254 -16.20 -15.10 -4.23
C ASP A 254 -15.68 -14.97 -2.80
N VAL A 255 -16.16 -13.95 -2.09
CA VAL A 255 -15.89 -13.72 -0.67
C VAL A 255 -17.14 -13.21 0.02
N GLN A 256 -17.51 -13.81 1.14
CA GLN A 256 -18.48 -13.26 2.07
C GLN A 256 -17.77 -12.87 3.35
N HIS A 257 -18.26 -11.89 4.06
CA HIS A 257 -17.58 -11.37 5.23
C HIS A 257 -18.53 -11.01 6.37
N ALA A 258 -18.03 -11.14 7.59
CA ALA A 258 -18.70 -10.65 8.80
C ALA A 258 -17.65 -10.05 9.73
N ALA A 259 -17.75 -8.78 10.05
CA ALA A 259 -16.81 -8.08 10.91
C ALA A 259 -17.41 -7.68 12.25
N GLN A 260 -16.59 -7.71 13.30
CA GLN A 260 -16.88 -7.15 14.62
C GLN A 260 -16.11 -5.86 14.78
N TRP A 261 -16.72 -4.89 15.44
CA TRP A 261 -16.22 -3.53 15.55
C TRP A 261 -16.00 -3.13 17.00
N HIS A 262 -14.90 -2.45 17.28
CA HIS A 262 -14.72 -1.75 18.54
C HIS A 262 -15.50 -0.44 18.52
N ASP A 263 -16.15 -0.11 19.63
CA ASP A 263 -16.67 1.22 19.86
C ASP A 263 -15.50 2.15 20.20
N ASP A 264 -15.27 3.11 19.31
CA ASP A 264 -14.30 4.17 19.51
C ASP A 264 -15.03 5.51 19.27
N PRO A 265 -15.02 6.45 20.23
CA PRO A 265 -15.70 7.73 20.10
C PRO A 265 -15.17 8.56 18.92
N TYR A 266 -13.99 8.23 18.42
CA TYR A 266 -13.39 8.87 17.23
C TYR A 266 -13.61 8.07 15.95
N GLY A 267 -14.45 7.05 16.00
CA GLY A 267 -14.86 6.15 14.94
C GLY A 267 -14.46 4.71 15.16
N GLN A 268 -15.24 3.85 14.55
CA GLN A 268 -15.13 2.42 14.78
C GLN A 268 -13.89 1.87 14.11
N SER A 269 -13.26 0.90 14.73
CA SER A 269 -12.19 0.10 14.17
C SER A 269 -12.56 -1.38 14.21
N MET A 270 -12.12 -2.14 13.20
CA MET A 270 -12.37 -3.57 13.16
C MET A 270 -11.61 -4.27 14.29
N ALA A 271 -12.31 -5.12 15.02
CA ALA A 271 -11.73 -5.99 16.04
C ALA A 271 -11.35 -7.35 15.45
N SER A 272 -12.26 -7.90 14.66
CA SER A 272 -12.10 -9.18 13.97
C SER A 272 -13.00 -9.26 12.74
N ALA A 273 -12.70 -10.22 11.87
CA ALA A 273 -13.57 -10.56 10.75
C ALA A 273 -13.54 -12.07 10.50
N GLU A 274 -14.63 -12.57 9.94
CA GLU A 274 -14.68 -13.88 9.29
C GLU A 274 -14.88 -13.70 7.80
N PHE A 275 -14.15 -14.47 7.00
CA PHE A 275 -14.30 -14.52 5.56
C PHE A 275 -14.64 -15.94 5.12
N ASP A 276 -15.73 -16.11 4.39
CA ASP A 276 -16.01 -17.33 3.63
C ASP A 276 -15.48 -17.14 2.21
N LEU A 277 -14.40 -17.83 1.90
CA LEU A 277 -13.64 -17.72 0.66
C LEU A 277 -13.97 -18.85 -0.28
N ARG A 278 -14.44 -18.57 -1.49
CA ARG A 278 -14.67 -19.56 -2.54
C ARG A 278 -13.59 -19.41 -3.61
N PHE A 279 -12.91 -20.50 -3.90
CA PHE A 279 -11.84 -20.57 -4.88
C PHE A 279 -12.27 -21.24 -6.19
N ALA A 280 -11.51 -20.99 -7.25
CA ALA A 280 -11.79 -21.52 -8.59
C ALA A 280 -11.72 -23.06 -8.70
N ASP A 281 -10.99 -23.72 -7.81
CA ASP A 281 -10.94 -25.16 -7.69
C ASP A 281 -12.19 -25.79 -7.02
N GLY A 282 -13.15 -24.95 -6.61
CA GLY A 282 -14.38 -25.34 -5.94
C GLY A 282 -14.28 -25.40 -4.41
N ASN A 283 -13.10 -25.24 -3.84
CA ASN A 283 -12.93 -25.21 -2.38
C ASN A 283 -13.57 -23.98 -1.77
N VAL A 284 -14.20 -24.18 -0.61
CA VAL A 284 -14.72 -23.11 0.25
C VAL A 284 -14.01 -23.20 1.58
N ARG A 285 -13.42 -22.10 2.04
CA ARG A 285 -12.71 -22.04 3.33
C ARG A 285 -13.22 -20.88 4.16
N LYS A 286 -13.38 -21.15 5.45
CA LYS A 286 -13.68 -20.11 6.44
C LYS A 286 -12.38 -19.68 7.10
N VAL A 287 -12.06 -18.40 6.96
CA VAL A 287 -10.85 -17.79 7.50
C VAL A 287 -11.27 -16.77 8.55
N SER A 288 -10.71 -16.85 9.75
CA SER A 288 -10.93 -15.86 10.80
C SER A 288 -9.73 -14.93 10.93
N VAL A 289 -10.02 -13.66 11.11
CA VAL A 289 -9.04 -12.57 11.24
C VAL A 289 -9.21 -11.91 12.61
N ARG A 290 -8.13 -11.77 13.35
CA ARG A 290 -8.04 -10.96 14.55
C ARG A 290 -7.12 -9.77 14.28
N VAL A 291 -7.64 -8.56 14.44
CA VAL A 291 -6.85 -7.33 14.27
C VAL A 291 -6.01 -7.11 15.52
N LEU A 292 -4.71 -6.87 15.32
CA LEU A 292 -3.78 -6.58 16.40
C LEU A 292 -3.76 -5.06 16.69
N PRO A 293 -3.26 -4.63 17.85
CA PRO A 293 -3.30 -3.20 18.23
C PRO A 293 -2.48 -2.27 17.34
N THR A 294 -1.49 -2.81 16.63
CA THR A 294 -0.53 -2.03 15.85
C THR A 294 -1.09 -1.69 14.48
N LYS A 295 -1.06 -0.41 14.14
CA LYS A 295 -1.51 0.11 12.84
C LYS A 295 -0.71 1.34 12.44
N TYR A 296 -0.47 1.47 11.15
CA TYR A 296 0.11 2.65 10.54
C TYR A 296 -0.97 3.40 9.75
N TYR A 297 -1.24 4.66 10.10
CA TYR A 297 -2.14 5.51 9.33
C TYR A 297 -1.42 6.03 8.09
N LEU A 298 -1.89 5.65 6.92
CA LEU A 298 -1.29 5.96 5.62
C LEU A 298 -1.25 7.47 5.29
N LYS A 299 -1.97 8.28 6.04
CA LYS A 299 -1.83 9.75 5.98
C LYS A 299 -0.41 10.21 6.30
N GLY A 300 0.33 9.45 7.12
CA GLY A 300 1.76 9.64 7.33
C GLY A 300 2.59 9.55 6.06
N GLY A 301 2.16 8.71 5.10
CA GLY A 301 2.68 8.62 3.75
C GLY A 301 1.89 9.45 2.72
N LEU A 302 1.08 10.44 3.14
CA LEU A 302 0.31 11.40 2.33
C LEU A 302 -0.94 10.83 1.62
N TYR A 303 -1.42 9.65 1.98
CA TYR A 303 -2.70 9.16 1.47
C TYR A 303 -3.85 10.06 1.99
N GLY A 304 -4.60 10.64 1.04
CA GLY A 304 -5.61 11.65 1.35
C GLY A 304 -5.07 13.04 1.68
N GLY A 305 -3.77 13.24 1.54
CA GLY A 305 -3.09 14.50 1.82
C GLY A 305 -2.93 14.81 3.31
N LEU A 306 -1.91 15.57 3.64
CA LEU A 306 -1.63 16.08 4.98
C LEU A 306 -1.23 17.55 4.89
N ASP A 307 -1.98 18.43 5.58
CA ASP A 307 -1.72 19.87 5.64
C ASP A 307 -1.50 20.51 4.25
N GLY A 308 -2.33 20.11 3.28
CA GLY A 308 -2.26 20.61 1.90
C GLY A 308 -1.16 19.98 1.04
N TRP A 309 -0.43 19.01 1.52
CA TRP A 309 0.54 18.26 0.73
C TRP A 309 -0.05 16.89 0.31
N PHE A 310 0.00 16.58 -0.98
CA PHE A 310 -0.45 15.33 -1.57
C PHE A 310 0.69 14.65 -2.34
N HIS A 311 0.52 13.38 -2.66
CA HIS A 311 1.42 12.67 -3.56
C HIS A 311 1.57 13.41 -4.89
N GLY A 312 2.80 13.44 -5.41
CA GLY A 312 3.12 14.09 -6.67
C GLY A 312 3.14 15.62 -6.61
N ASP A 313 3.04 16.24 -5.44
CA ASP A 313 3.17 17.70 -5.32
C ASP A 313 4.63 18.14 -5.47
N ALA A 314 4.84 19.11 -6.34
CA ALA A 314 6.14 19.74 -6.54
C ALA A 314 6.48 20.62 -5.33
N LYS A 315 7.50 20.22 -4.58
CA LYS A 315 8.03 20.94 -3.41
C LYS A 315 9.41 21.57 -3.65
N GLY A 316 9.82 21.69 -4.92
CA GLY A 316 11.13 22.22 -5.32
C GLY A 316 12.13 21.11 -5.67
N LYS A 317 13.45 21.45 -5.65
CA LYS A 317 14.51 20.51 -6.02
C LYS A 317 14.57 19.29 -5.11
N LEU A 318 14.47 19.53 -3.80
CA LEU A 318 14.38 18.53 -2.75
C LEU A 318 13.69 19.18 -1.54
N PHE A 319 12.73 18.47 -0.97
CA PHE A 319 12.05 18.85 0.25
C PHE A 319 11.85 17.62 1.13
N THR A 320 12.07 17.76 2.43
CA THR A 320 11.83 16.72 3.43
C THR A 320 10.98 17.27 4.56
N ALA A 321 10.14 16.44 5.15
CA ALA A 321 9.38 16.75 6.34
C ALA A 321 9.22 15.50 7.20
N HIS A 322 9.04 15.71 8.49
CA HIS A 322 8.83 14.64 9.45
C HIS A 322 7.91 15.10 10.58
N ASP A 323 7.29 14.18 11.24
CA ASP A 323 6.53 14.38 12.46
C ASP A 323 6.37 13.05 13.22
N SER A 324 5.91 13.15 14.46
CA SER A 324 5.47 12.01 15.25
C SER A 324 4.09 12.27 15.83
N TRP A 325 3.27 11.23 15.94
CA TRP A 325 1.89 11.31 16.35
C TRP A 325 1.65 10.50 17.63
N ASP A 326 1.08 11.12 18.63
CA ASP A 326 0.44 10.42 19.74
C ASP A 326 -1.00 10.06 19.34
N LEU A 327 -1.21 8.81 18.99
CA LEU A 327 -2.52 8.32 18.57
C LEU A 327 -3.50 8.11 19.73
N ASN A 328 -3.06 8.33 21.00
CA ASN A 328 -3.95 8.37 22.14
C ASN A 328 -4.60 9.75 22.31
N ASP A 329 -3.97 10.79 21.73
CA ASP A 329 -4.55 12.14 21.71
C ASP A 329 -5.72 12.21 20.70
N PRO A 330 -6.92 12.61 21.15
CA PRO A 330 -8.09 12.71 20.31
C PRO A 330 -7.95 13.67 19.13
N ALA A 331 -7.29 14.81 19.31
CA ALA A 331 -7.11 15.81 18.25
C ALA A 331 -6.17 15.28 17.16
N THR A 332 -5.10 14.61 17.56
CA THR A 332 -4.18 13.93 16.65
C THR A 332 -4.92 12.86 15.85
N ARG A 333 -5.71 12.00 16.48
CA ARG A 333 -6.52 10.99 15.79
C ARG A 333 -7.49 11.60 14.79
N ALA A 334 -8.22 12.64 15.16
CA ALA A 334 -9.16 13.31 14.28
C ALA A 334 -8.47 13.88 13.02
N ARG A 335 -7.25 14.43 13.19
CA ARG A 335 -6.46 15.02 12.10
C ARG A 335 -5.84 13.95 11.19
N THR A 336 -5.36 12.85 11.76
CA THR A 336 -4.51 11.88 11.06
C THR A 336 -5.26 10.65 10.57
N ARG A 337 -6.47 10.43 11.08
CA ARG A 337 -7.30 9.28 10.73
C ARG A 337 -7.58 9.22 9.23
N THR A 338 -7.24 8.10 8.65
CA THR A 338 -7.50 7.73 7.25
C THR A 338 -7.39 6.21 7.13
N LEU A 339 -7.24 5.69 5.92
CA LEU A 339 -6.85 4.32 5.67
C LEU A 339 -5.61 3.96 6.50
N ALA A 340 -5.57 2.76 7.02
CA ALA A 340 -4.46 2.28 7.84
C ALA A 340 -4.12 0.83 7.53
N ASP A 341 -2.83 0.55 7.49
CA ASP A 341 -2.32 -0.80 7.50
C ASP A 341 -2.32 -1.33 8.93
N GLN A 342 -3.17 -2.31 9.20
CA GLN A 342 -3.33 -2.89 10.52
C GLN A 342 -2.83 -4.31 10.55
N VAL A 343 -1.93 -4.61 11.49
CA VAL A 343 -1.38 -5.97 11.63
C VAL A 343 -2.49 -6.93 12.06
N ILE A 344 -2.52 -8.11 11.45
CA ILE A 344 -3.51 -9.15 11.74
C ILE A 344 -2.88 -10.51 12.00
N GLU A 345 -3.57 -11.30 12.83
CA GLU A 345 -3.45 -12.74 12.90
C GLU A 345 -4.61 -13.37 12.13
N VAL A 346 -4.31 -14.35 11.31
CA VAL A 346 -5.27 -15.04 10.45
C VAL A 346 -5.24 -16.53 10.75
N ARG A 347 -6.41 -17.15 10.90
CA ARG A 347 -6.56 -18.59 11.09
C ARG A 347 -7.34 -19.22 9.95
N ASP A 348 -6.77 -20.24 9.36
CA ASP A 348 -7.40 -21.09 8.34
C ASP A 348 -7.30 -22.55 8.79
N GLY A 349 -8.36 -23.06 9.39
CA GLY A 349 -8.33 -24.35 10.10
C GLY A 349 -7.31 -24.31 11.25
N ASN A 350 -6.32 -25.21 11.19
CA ASN A 350 -5.24 -25.30 12.20
C ASN A 350 -4.02 -24.41 11.87
N GLU A 351 -3.98 -23.79 10.71
CA GLU A 351 -2.87 -22.94 10.31
C GLU A 351 -3.07 -21.50 10.85
N VAL A 352 -1.97 -20.92 11.31
CA VAL A 352 -1.92 -19.51 11.72
C VAL A 352 -1.01 -18.76 10.78
N GLY A 353 -1.50 -17.67 10.26
CA GLY A 353 -0.76 -16.72 9.42
C GLY A 353 -0.82 -15.31 9.99
N TYR A 354 0.01 -14.43 9.47
CA TYR A 354 0.07 -13.01 9.85
C TYR A 354 0.19 -12.14 8.60
N GLY A 355 -0.30 -10.92 8.71
CA GLY A 355 -0.27 -9.98 7.61
C GLY A 355 -0.88 -8.66 8.00
N ILE A 356 -1.49 -7.98 7.03
CA ILE A 356 -2.18 -6.71 7.26
C ILE A 356 -3.57 -6.71 6.65
N ILE A 357 -4.40 -5.80 7.17
CA ILE A 357 -5.73 -5.49 6.63
C ILE A 357 -5.91 -3.98 6.51
N GLU A 358 -6.39 -3.57 5.34
CA GLU A 358 -6.97 -2.27 5.08
C GLU A 358 -8.48 -2.43 4.84
N TYR A 359 -9.29 -1.50 5.33
CA TYR A 359 -10.72 -1.50 5.08
C TYR A 359 -11.31 -0.10 5.14
N GLY A 360 -12.45 0.06 4.49
CA GLY A 360 -13.27 1.25 4.58
C GLY A 360 -14.75 0.91 4.50
N VAL A 361 -15.55 1.63 5.28
CA VAL A 361 -17.01 1.49 5.31
C VAL A 361 -17.64 2.85 5.04
N GLY A 362 -18.31 2.98 3.89
CA GLY A 362 -19.01 4.18 3.53
C GLY A 362 -20.34 4.31 4.28
N LYS A 363 -20.77 5.55 4.49
CA LYS A 363 -22.03 5.86 5.19
C LYS A 363 -23.21 5.11 4.56
N GLY A 364 -23.95 4.39 5.39
CA GLY A 364 -25.17 3.69 4.98
C GLY A 364 -24.92 2.35 4.29
N TYR A 365 -23.72 1.77 4.39
CA TYR A 365 -23.50 0.39 3.94
C TYR A 365 -24.35 -0.57 4.79
N ALA A 366 -25.24 -1.31 4.11
CA ALA A 366 -26.36 -2.00 4.78
C ALA A 366 -25.94 -3.06 5.82
N GLN A 367 -24.81 -3.74 5.61
CA GLN A 367 -24.33 -4.75 6.56
C GLN A 367 -23.75 -4.14 7.84
N TYR A 368 -23.23 -2.90 7.76
CA TYR A 368 -22.64 -2.18 8.89
C TYR A 368 -23.21 -0.76 9.00
N PRO A 369 -24.54 -0.60 9.22
CA PRO A 369 -25.19 0.71 9.10
C PRO A 369 -24.74 1.74 10.13
N ALA A 370 -24.28 1.28 11.30
CA ALA A 370 -23.77 2.15 12.36
C ALA A 370 -22.28 2.46 12.22
N VAL A 371 -21.57 1.77 11.31
CA VAL A 371 -20.13 1.92 11.14
C VAL A 371 -19.83 2.99 10.11
N GLN A 372 -18.93 3.90 10.46
CA GLN A 372 -18.35 4.85 9.51
C GLN A 372 -16.83 4.84 9.69
N VAL A 373 -16.14 4.23 8.73
CA VAL A 373 -14.69 4.16 8.70
C VAL A 373 -14.22 4.71 7.38
N HIS A 374 -13.70 5.91 7.41
CA HIS A 374 -13.10 6.68 6.33
C HIS A 374 -14.04 7.42 5.38
N PRO A 375 -13.58 8.60 4.91
CA PRO A 375 -14.19 9.22 3.75
C PRO A 375 -13.99 8.30 2.53
N PRO A 376 -14.86 8.36 1.54
CA PRO A 376 -14.70 7.63 0.31
C PRO A 376 -13.37 7.99 -0.37
N ILE A 377 -12.67 6.97 -0.80
CA ILE A 377 -11.48 7.08 -1.63
C ILE A 377 -11.90 7.26 -3.09
#